data_c2b9cac34239fb2d0d90abf04c751e4a
#
_entry.id   c2b9cac34239fb2d0d90abf04c751e4a
#
_cell.length_a   1.000
_cell.length_b   1.000
_cell.length_c   1.000
_cell.angle_alpha   90.00
_cell.angle_beta   90.00
_cell.angle_gamma   90.00
#
_symmetry.space_group_name_H-M   'P 1'
#
loop_
_entity.id
_entity.type
_entity.pdbx_description
1 polymer ?
#
loop_
_entity_poly.entity_id
_entity_poly.type
_entity_poly.pdbx_seq_one_letter_code
_entity_poly.pdbx_strand_id
1 'polypeptide(L)'
;MTEVSPGIYQLKLPIPNNPLEYTNIYLVRGDAEHLLIDAGWNSEEALQSLKKQLAEIGINFKDISQIIVTHIHADHYGLVGKLKRLSQAKIGFHYLEENLIAPRYINVEETLRQAEQWFHKNGVPAHELPISQMATAAMRRFTTPTLPDITLRGGETVSTGVFNLQVLWTPGHSPGHICLYEPTQKILFAGDHVLPVITPNVSLQPQSKNNPLGDFLNSLNTVKQLEVNLILPAHEHLFTDLQTRVDEITWHHQQRNLEILEAIKAETKTAYQISTEITWMPEFGGVRFQDLAPWDKRMAISETLAHLEAMRIDRRVDKFPRNSIIYYQQTR
;
A
#
# COMPACT_ATOMS: atom_id res chain seq x y z
N MET A 1 5.40 14.35 17.40
CA MET A 1 6.62 13.54 17.23
C MET A 1 6.85 12.72 18.49
N THR A 2 7.30 11.48 18.35
CA THR A 2 7.61 10.56 19.47
C THR A 2 8.88 9.80 19.17
N GLU A 3 9.85 9.79 20.08
CA GLU A 3 10.98 8.87 20.01
C GLU A 3 10.50 7.48 20.44
N VAL A 4 10.53 6.52 19.51
CA VAL A 4 9.96 5.17 19.69
C VAL A 4 11.01 4.13 20.07
N SER A 5 12.27 4.44 19.78
CA SER A 5 13.47 3.75 20.21
C SER A 5 14.62 4.77 20.13
N PRO A 6 15.71 4.63 20.91
CA PRO A 6 16.82 5.58 20.87
C PRO A 6 17.29 5.85 19.44
N GLY A 7 17.17 7.10 18.97
CA GLY A 7 17.53 7.54 17.62
C GLY A 7 16.48 7.24 16.53
N ILE A 8 15.32 6.67 16.85
CA ILE A 8 14.23 6.43 15.90
C ILE A 8 12.98 7.21 16.32
N TYR A 9 12.49 8.07 15.45
CA TYR A 9 11.38 8.98 15.72
C TYR A 9 10.20 8.71 14.79
N GLN A 10 9.00 8.58 15.36
CA GLN A 10 7.74 8.59 14.64
C GLN A 10 7.28 10.02 14.42
N LEU A 11 7.00 10.38 13.17
CA LEU A 11 6.49 11.66 12.72
C LEU A 11 5.12 11.45 12.08
N LYS A 12 4.06 12.04 12.66
CA LYS A 12 2.70 11.93 12.13
C LYS A 12 2.40 13.06 11.16
N LEU A 13 2.18 12.73 9.90
CA LEU A 13 1.85 13.70 8.85
C LEU A 13 0.38 13.59 8.45
N PRO A 14 -0.40 14.68 8.47
CA PRO A 14 -1.82 14.64 8.18
C PRO A 14 -2.11 14.26 6.72
N ILE A 15 -3.17 13.46 6.55
CA ILE A 15 -3.76 13.12 5.25
C ILE A 15 -5.10 13.87 5.17
N PRO A 16 -5.25 14.88 4.31
CA PRO A 16 -6.47 15.68 4.24
C PRO A 16 -7.69 14.84 3.84
N ASN A 17 -8.80 14.98 4.60
CA ASN A 17 -10.09 14.34 4.33
C ASN A 17 -10.01 12.80 4.17
N ASN A 18 -9.17 12.15 4.95
CA ASN A 18 -9.00 10.70 4.94
C ASN A 18 -9.31 10.12 6.33
N PRO A 19 -10.05 9.00 6.43
CA PRO A 19 -10.33 8.33 7.70
C PRO A 19 -9.09 7.90 8.48
N LEU A 20 -7.96 7.68 7.81
CA LEU A 20 -6.68 7.35 8.44
C LEU A 20 -6.04 8.54 9.17
N GLU A 21 -6.54 9.76 8.94
CA GLU A 21 -6.10 11.02 9.52
C GLU A 21 -4.63 11.38 9.26
N TYR A 22 -3.69 10.45 9.42
CA TYR A 22 -2.25 10.68 9.24
C TYR A 22 -1.51 9.44 8.69
N THR A 23 -0.37 9.69 8.06
CA THR A 23 0.65 8.68 7.77
C THR A 23 1.77 8.82 8.81
N ASN A 24 2.21 7.70 9.39
CA ASN A 24 3.43 7.61 10.16
C ASN A 24 4.61 7.55 9.20
N ILE A 25 5.49 8.53 9.26
CA ILE A 25 6.80 8.44 8.66
C ILE A 25 7.86 8.35 9.77
N TYR A 26 9.02 7.84 9.45
CA TYR A 26 10.03 7.60 10.48
C TYR A 26 11.33 8.28 10.13
N LEU A 27 11.90 8.97 11.12
CA LEU A 27 13.26 9.48 11.04
C LEU A 27 14.18 8.52 11.81
N VAL A 28 15.22 8.03 11.14
CA VAL A 28 16.31 7.25 11.73
C VAL A 28 17.54 8.13 11.77
N ARG A 29 17.94 8.51 12.99
CA ARG A 29 19.03 9.44 13.23
C ARG A 29 20.37 8.70 13.17
N GLY A 30 21.24 9.10 12.24
CA GLY A 30 22.62 8.66 12.17
C GLY A 30 23.58 9.70 12.74
N ASP A 31 24.88 9.40 12.67
CA ASP A 31 25.92 10.33 13.15
C ASP A 31 26.01 11.60 12.29
N ALA A 32 26.05 11.43 10.97
CA ALA A 32 26.10 12.51 9.99
C ALA A 32 25.05 12.39 8.90
N GLU A 33 24.43 11.22 8.78
CA GLU A 33 23.43 10.90 7.76
C GLU A 33 22.11 10.52 8.42
N HIS A 34 21.06 11.31 8.17
CA HIS A 34 19.73 11.01 8.66
C HIS A 34 18.88 10.41 7.54
N LEU A 35 18.20 9.33 7.85
CA LEU A 35 17.29 8.63 6.95
C LEU A 35 15.84 8.97 7.30
N LEU A 36 15.07 9.36 6.29
CA LEU A 36 13.62 9.44 6.38
C LEU A 36 13.01 8.21 5.68
N ILE A 37 12.10 7.53 6.34
CA ILE A 37 11.32 6.43 5.77
C ILE A 37 9.92 6.95 5.47
N ASP A 38 9.55 6.93 4.18
CA ASP A 38 8.39 7.60 3.58
C ASP A 38 8.43 9.14 3.68
N ALA A 39 7.52 9.80 3.00
CA ALA A 39 7.52 11.25 2.84
C ALA A 39 6.18 11.93 3.16
N GLY A 40 5.09 11.16 3.22
CA GLY A 40 3.77 11.67 3.51
C GLY A 40 3.04 12.26 2.28
N TRP A 41 1.80 12.66 2.51
CA TRP A 41 0.90 13.27 1.51
C TRP A 41 1.40 14.65 1.08
N ASN A 42 1.31 14.99 -0.23
CA ASN A 42 1.74 16.28 -0.74
C ASN A 42 0.71 17.39 -0.43
N SER A 43 0.68 17.84 0.79
CA SER A 43 -0.05 19.04 1.21
C SER A 43 0.90 20.03 1.90
N GLU A 44 0.50 21.29 1.97
CA GLU A 44 1.26 22.29 2.72
C GLU A 44 1.23 21.99 4.22
N GLU A 45 0.09 21.51 4.71
CA GLU A 45 -0.10 21.13 6.10
C GLU A 45 0.88 19.99 6.50
N ALA A 46 1.00 18.94 5.68
CA ALA A 46 1.94 17.85 5.94
C ALA A 46 3.39 18.33 5.91
N LEU A 47 3.75 19.21 4.94
CA LEU A 47 5.10 19.77 4.86
C LEU A 47 5.45 20.62 6.09
N GLN A 48 4.55 21.49 6.54
CA GLN A 48 4.75 22.32 7.73
C GLN A 48 4.78 21.48 9.01
N SER A 49 3.94 20.45 9.10
CA SER A 49 3.97 19.48 10.20
C SER A 49 5.32 18.77 10.28
N LEU A 50 5.83 18.26 9.15
CA LEU A 50 7.15 17.65 9.09
C LEU A 50 8.27 18.61 9.52
N LYS A 51 8.27 19.83 8.98
CA LYS A 51 9.26 20.87 9.32
C LYS A 51 9.27 21.16 10.82
N LYS A 52 8.09 21.32 11.43
CA LYS A 52 7.94 21.60 12.87
C LYS A 52 8.48 20.43 13.69
N GLN A 53 8.07 19.20 13.39
CA GLN A 53 8.47 18.01 14.14
C GLN A 53 9.99 17.75 14.06
N LEU A 54 10.62 17.97 12.91
CA LEU A 54 12.08 17.89 12.76
C LEU A 54 12.79 18.95 13.59
N ALA A 55 12.28 20.21 13.58
CA ALA A 55 12.87 21.31 14.35
C ALA A 55 12.84 21.05 15.86
N GLU A 56 11.84 20.34 16.39
CA GLU A 56 11.74 19.96 17.81
C GLU A 56 12.94 19.11 18.30
N ILE A 57 13.59 18.40 17.37
CA ILE A 57 14.80 17.59 17.66
C ILE A 57 16.09 18.18 17.06
N GLY A 58 16.01 19.46 16.63
CA GLY A 58 17.17 20.19 16.10
C GLY A 58 17.59 19.76 14.69
N ILE A 59 16.73 19.10 13.93
CA ILE A 59 17.01 18.62 12.57
C ILE A 59 16.29 19.52 11.55
N ASN A 60 16.97 19.82 10.45
CA ASN A 60 16.43 20.54 9.31
C ASN A 60 16.34 19.62 8.08
N PHE A 61 15.60 20.03 7.04
CA PHE A 61 15.55 19.26 5.80
C PHE A 61 16.94 18.97 5.21
N LYS A 62 17.89 19.89 5.32
CA LYS A 62 19.25 19.73 4.79
C LYS A 62 20.09 18.66 5.50
N ASP A 63 19.67 18.27 6.70
CA ASP A 63 20.35 17.23 7.47
C ASP A 63 19.86 15.82 7.07
N ILE A 64 18.79 15.72 6.28
CA ILE A 64 18.29 14.47 5.73
C ILE A 64 19.11 14.13 4.49
N SER A 65 19.86 13.04 4.54
CA SER A 65 20.73 12.57 3.46
C SER A 65 20.07 11.53 2.55
N GLN A 66 19.10 10.78 3.09
CA GLN A 66 18.40 9.71 2.38
C GLN A 66 16.91 9.73 2.69
N ILE A 67 16.09 9.44 1.68
CA ILE A 67 14.65 9.17 1.83
C ILE A 67 14.38 7.84 1.17
N ILE A 68 14.01 6.84 1.95
CA ILE A 68 13.59 5.53 1.45
C ILE A 68 12.08 5.46 1.48
N VAL A 69 11.46 5.18 0.33
CA VAL A 69 10.01 5.09 0.19
C VAL A 69 9.62 3.61 0.16
N THR A 70 8.71 3.22 1.05
CA THR A 70 8.22 1.85 1.13
C THR A 70 7.49 1.43 -0.15
N HIS A 71 6.67 2.33 -0.69
CA HIS A 71 5.96 2.20 -1.96
C HIS A 71 5.41 3.55 -2.45
N ILE A 72 4.96 3.65 -3.70
CA ILE A 72 4.61 4.94 -4.32
C ILE A 72 3.15 5.36 -4.18
N HIS A 73 2.39 4.91 -3.18
CA HIS A 73 1.09 5.53 -2.90
C HIS A 73 1.28 6.99 -2.47
N ALA A 74 0.26 7.82 -2.68
CA ALA A 74 0.40 9.27 -2.57
C ALA A 74 0.68 9.76 -1.14
N ASP A 75 0.28 9.01 -0.15
CA ASP A 75 0.50 9.27 1.28
C ASP A 75 1.87 8.82 1.80
N HIS A 76 2.64 8.08 0.99
CA HIS A 76 4.04 7.71 1.26
C HIS A 76 5.02 8.49 0.38
N TYR A 77 4.68 8.64 -0.88
CA TYR A 77 5.55 9.21 -1.90
C TYR A 77 5.26 10.69 -2.21
N GLY A 78 4.12 11.22 -1.75
CA GLY A 78 3.58 12.50 -2.20
C GLY A 78 4.55 13.69 -2.08
N LEU A 79 5.20 13.86 -0.94
CA LEU A 79 6.15 14.97 -0.70
C LEU A 79 7.57 14.73 -1.23
N VAL A 80 7.91 13.53 -1.75
CA VAL A 80 9.28 13.18 -2.17
C VAL A 80 9.90 14.24 -3.06
N GLY A 81 9.21 14.72 -4.10
CA GLY A 81 9.74 15.72 -5.00
C GLY A 81 10.01 17.09 -4.36
N LYS A 82 9.22 17.50 -3.36
CA LYS A 82 9.47 18.71 -2.58
C LYS A 82 10.64 18.50 -1.63
N LEU A 83 10.67 17.39 -0.91
CA LEU A 83 11.73 17.08 0.05
C LEU A 83 13.08 16.93 -0.64
N LYS A 84 13.15 16.26 -1.80
CA LYS A 84 14.39 16.18 -2.60
C LYS A 84 14.98 17.56 -2.92
N ARG A 85 14.11 18.53 -3.27
CA ARG A 85 14.60 19.92 -3.54
C ARG A 85 15.06 20.66 -2.28
N LEU A 86 14.45 20.38 -1.13
CA LEU A 86 14.77 21.07 0.13
C LEU A 86 15.96 20.45 0.85
N SER A 87 16.13 19.14 0.77
CA SER A 87 17.17 18.39 1.49
C SER A 87 18.39 18.07 0.62
N GLN A 88 18.21 17.89 -0.70
CA GLN A 88 19.17 17.26 -1.62
C GLN A 88 19.40 15.77 -1.29
N ALA A 89 18.51 15.16 -0.51
CA ALA A 89 18.59 13.76 -0.13
C ALA A 89 18.54 12.83 -1.34
N LYS A 90 19.22 11.70 -1.27
CA LYS A 90 19.09 10.60 -2.24
C LYS A 90 17.77 9.87 -1.99
N ILE A 91 17.00 9.70 -3.04
CA ILE A 91 15.71 8.99 -3.00
C ILE A 91 15.93 7.54 -3.37
N GLY A 92 15.45 6.63 -2.52
CA GLY A 92 15.50 5.18 -2.79
C GLY A 92 14.13 4.53 -2.71
N PHE A 93 13.82 3.65 -3.66
CA PHE A 93 12.68 2.75 -3.64
C PHE A 93 12.85 1.59 -4.62
N HIS A 94 11.97 0.62 -4.52
CA HIS A 94 12.07 -0.60 -5.30
C HIS A 94 11.81 -0.34 -6.80
N TYR A 95 12.55 -1.02 -7.70
CA TYR A 95 12.46 -0.81 -9.15
C TYR A 95 11.06 -1.05 -9.75
N LEU A 96 10.26 -1.92 -9.15
CA LEU A 96 8.88 -2.15 -9.59
C LEU A 96 7.98 -0.95 -9.31
N GLU A 97 8.25 -0.17 -8.26
CA GLU A 97 7.56 1.09 -7.99
C GLU A 97 7.95 2.17 -9.00
N GLU A 98 9.22 2.22 -9.41
CA GLU A 98 9.68 3.13 -10.47
C GLU A 98 8.89 2.96 -11.76
N ASN A 99 8.62 1.71 -12.16
CA ASN A 99 7.83 1.40 -13.36
C ASN A 99 6.37 1.88 -13.27
N LEU A 100 5.86 2.12 -12.08
CA LEU A 100 4.49 2.61 -11.86
C LEU A 100 4.38 4.14 -11.83
N ILE A 101 5.49 4.88 -11.76
CA ILE A 101 5.47 6.36 -11.71
C ILE A 101 4.82 6.93 -12.98
N ALA A 102 5.27 6.49 -14.15
CA ALA A 102 4.73 7.00 -15.41
C ALA A 102 3.22 6.69 -15.57
N PRO A 103 2.73 5.47 -15.38
CA PRO A 103 1.30 5.18 -15.44
C PRO A 103 0.48 5.96 -14.41
N ARG A 104 0.95 6.06 -13.17
CA ARG A 104 0.18 6.66 -12.07
C ARG A 104 0.18 8.17 -12.06
N TYR A 105 1.29 8.81 -12.46
CA TYR A 105 1.52 10.24 -12.22
C TYR A 105 1.86 11.06 -13.46
N ILE A 106 2.17 10.43 -14.61
CA ILE A 106 2.51 11.10 -15.86
C ILE A 106 1.47 10.80 -16.96
N ASN A 107 1.33 9.53 -17.36
CA ASN A 107 0.48 9.09 -18.48
C ASN A 107 -0.93 8.72 -18.02
N VAL A 108 -1.53 9.55 -17.22
CA VAL A 108 -2.69 9.19 -16.42
C VAL A 108 -3.98 9.08 -17.24
N GLU A 109 -4.17 9.91 -18.30
CA GLU A 109 -5.36 9.75 -19.16
C GLU A 109 -5.41 8.37 -19.81
N GLU A 110 -4.28 7.90 -20.31
CA GLU A 110 -4.19 6.56 -20.89
C GLU A 110 -4.43 5.48 -19.84
N THR A 111 -3.86 5.64 -18.65
CA THR A 111 -4.07 4.71 -17.53
C THR A 111 -5.54 4.68 -17.09
N LEU A 112 -6.20 5.84 -17.04
CA LEU A 112 -7.64 5.92 -16.73
C LEU A 112 -8.48 5.21 -17.78
N ARG A 113 -8.19 5.42 -19.06
CA ARG A 113 -8.90 4.76 -20.15
C ARG A 113 -8.73 3.24 -20.11
N GLN A 114 -7.53 2.75 -19.81
CA GLN A 114 -7.26 1.32 -19.64
C GLN A 114 -8.00 0.77 -18.43
N ALA A 115 -8.02 1.49 -17.32
CA ALA A 115 -8.75 1.10 -16.11
C ALA A 115 -10.27 1.04 -16.36
N GLU A 116 -10.84 2.02 -17.09
CA GLU A 116 -12.25 2.03 -17.47
C GLU A 116 -12.64 0.78 -18.27
N GLN A 117 -11.86 0.48 -19.31
CA GLN A 117 -12.07 -0.72 -20.13
C GLN A 117 -11.95 -2.00 -19.29
N TRP A 118 -11.00 -2.03 -18.37
CA TRP A 118 -10.77 -3.17 -17.49
C TRP A 118 -11.92 -3.37 -16.50
N PHE A 119 -12.41 -2.31 -15.86
CA PHE A 119 -13.57 -2.37 -14.98
C PHE A 119 -14.83 -2.78 -15.74
N HIS A 120 -15.05 -2.23 -16.93
CA HIS A 120 -16.17 -2.64 -17.78
C HIS A 120 -16.13 -4.14 -18.10
N LYS A 121 -14.97 -4.68 -18.50
CA LYS A 121 -14.77 -6.13 -18.74
C LYS A 121 -15.06 -6.97 -17.51
N ASN A 122 -14.92 -6.43 -16.31
CA ASN A 122 -15.18 -7.13 -15.05
C ASN A 122 -16.59 -6.84 -14.49
N GLY A 123 -17.49 -6.30 -15.33
CA GLY A 123 -18.91 -6.17 -15.06
C GLY A 123 -19.36 -4.85 -14.43
N VAL A 124 -18.47 -3.86 -14.30
CA VAL A 124 -18.87 -2.54 -13.76
C VAL A 124 -19.78 -1.83 -14.74
N PRO A 125 -20.97 -1.39 -14.31
CA PRO A 125 -21.92 -0.67 -15.18
C PRO A 125 -21.35 0.65 -15.68
N ALA A 126 -21.70 1.04 -16.91
CA ALA A 126 -21.18 2.26 -17.54
C ALA A 126 -21.46 3.55 -16.74
N HIS A 127 -22.56 3.61 -15.98
CA HIS A 127 -22.91 4.77 -15.16
C HIS A 127 -22.07 4.92 -13.89
N GLU A 128 -21.36 3.86 -13.46
CA GLU A 128 -20.43 3.91 -12.30
C GLU A 128 -18.97 4.20 -12.70
N LEU A 129 -18.63 4.06 -13.98
CA LEU A 129 -17.25 4.26 -14.47
C LEU A 129 -16.72 5.70 -14.30
N PRO A 130 -17.50 6.78 -14.57
CA PRO A 130 -17.03 8.15 -14.40
C PRO A 130 -16.61 8.48 -12.96
N ILE A 131 -17.28 7.88 -11.97
CA ILE A 131 -16.97 8.08 -10.55
C ILE A 131 -15.57 7.53 -10.21
N SER A 132 -15.21 6.37 -10.76
CA SER A 132 -13.88 5.78 -10.56
C SER A 132 -12.77 6.64 -11.21
N GLN A 133 -13.03 7.28 -12.35
CA GLN A 133 -12.11 8.21 -13.00
C GLN A 133 -11.89 9.49 -12.19
N MET A 134 -12.96 10.07 -11.65
CA MET A 134 -12.88 11.30 -10.84
C MET A 134 -12.06 11.07 -9.57
N ALA A 135 -12.28 9.95 -8.88
CA ALA A 135 -11.50 9.59 -7.69
C ALA A 135 -10.00 9.44 -8.01
N THR A 136 -9.67 8.78 -9.13
CA THR A 136 -8.27 8.63 -9.57
C THR A 136 -7.65 9.96 -9.98
N ALA A 137 -8.37 10.80 -10.73
CA ALA A 137 -7.86 12.10 -11.20
C ALA A 137 -7.61 13.09 -10.03
N ALA A 138 -8.41 13.02 -8.95
CA ALA A 138 -8.20 13.85 -7.76
C ALA A 138 -6.85 13.56 -7.10
N MET A 139 -6.43 12.29 -6.99
CA MET A 139 -5.17 11.92 -6.35
C MET A 139 -3.92 12.41 -7.09
N ARG A 140 -3.99 12.62 -8.41
CA ARG A 140 -2.86 13.11 -9.24
C ARG A 140 -2.35 14.48 -8.87
N ARG A 141 -3.25 15.37 -8.42
CA ARG A 141 -2.90 16.77 -8.09
C ARG A 141 -1.92 16.88 -6.93
N PHE A 142 -1.74 15.80 -6.19
CA PHE A 142 -0.98 15.78 -4.95
C PHE A 142 0.38 15.09 -5.04
N THR A 143 0.91 14.81 -6.23
CA THR A 143 2.21 14.15 -6.35
C THR A 143 3.08 14.82 -7.43
N THR A 144 4.35 15.06 -7.12
CA THR A 144 5.36 15.49 -8.08
C THR A 144 6.20 14.26 -8.48
N PRO A 145 6.07 13.76 -9.72
CA PRO A 145 6.83 12.59 -10.16
C PRO A 145 8.33 12.79 -9.96
N THR A 146 8.98 11.86 -9.28
CA THR A 146 10.40 11.91 -8.94
C THR A 146 10.98 10.51 -9.06
N LEU A 147 12.01 10.36 -9.90
CA LEU A 147 12.70 9.08 -10.06
C LEU A 147 13.66 8.82 -8.90
N PRO A 148 13.96 7.56 -8.58
CA PRO A 148 14.91 7.22 -7.52
C PRO A 148 16.34 7.54 -7.96
N ASP A 149 17.18 7.89 -6.98
CA ASP A 149 18.63 7.95 -7.14
C ASP A 149 19.25 6.58 -6.78
N ILE A 150 18.54 5.79 -5.96
CA ILE A 150 18.90 4.45 -5.50
C ILE A 150 17.77 3.50 -5.84
N THR A 151 18.04 2.54 -6.72
CA THR A 151 17.06 1.51 -7.09
C THR A 151 17.26 0.27 -6.22
N LEU A 152 16.25 -0.07 -5.42
CA LEU A 152 16.25 -1.23 -4.52
C LEU A 152 15.61 -2.46 -5.20
N ARG A 153 16.03 -3.66 -4.74
CA ARG A 153 15.52 -4.96 -5.23
C ARG A 153 15.12 -5.92 -4.12
N GLY A 154 15.53 -5.64 -2.88
CA GLY A 154 15.45 -6.53 -1.73
C GLY A 154 16.79 -7.24 -1.46
N GLY A 155 17.17 -7.29 -0.17
CA GLY A 155 18.44 -7.82 0.30
C GLY A 155 19.55 -6.79 0.49
N GLU A 156 19.35 -5.54 0.04
CA GLU A 156 20.31 -4.45 0.30
C GLU A 156 20.25 -4.02 1.78
N THR A 157 21.31 -3.33 2.21
CA THR A 157 21.36 -2.66 3.50
C THR A 157 21.41 -1.14 3.31
N VAL A 158 20.46 -0.45 3.94
CA VAL A 158 20.46 1.02 4.05
C VAL A 158 21.11 1.38 5.39
N SER A 159 22.23 2.11 5.33
CA SER A 159 22.98 2.48 6.53
C SER A 159 22.86 3.96 6.83
N THR A 160 22.81 4.31 8.12
CA THR A 160 22.94 5.69 8.64
C THR A 160 24.25 5.90 9.41
N GLY A 161 25.19 4.93 9.33
CA GLY A 161 26.38 4.88 10.17
C GLY A 161 26.11 4.26 11.55
N VAL A 162 24.97 4.55 12.15
CA VAL A 162 24.52 4.00 13.45
C VAL A 162 23.62 2.78 13.27
N PHE A 163 22.69 2.84 12.33
CA PHE A 163 21.72 1.78 12.03
C PHE A 163 22.00 1.15 10.67
N ASN A 164 21.77 -0.15 10.58
CA ASN A 164 21.85 -0.93 9.35
C ASN A 164 20.51 -1.63 9.11
N LEU A 165 19.72 -1.09 8.19
CA LEU A 165 18.38 -1.55 7.89
C LEU A 165 18.41 -2.48 6.68
N GLN A 166 17.98 -3.72 6.86
CA GLN A 166 17.84 -4.69 5.77
C GLN A 166 16.58 -4.37 4.95
N VAL A 167 16.72 -4.26 3.64
CA VAL A 167 15.60 -4.08 2.72
C VAL A 167 14.95 -5.42 2.45
N LEU A 168 13.69 -5.56 2.81
CA LEU A 168 12.88 -6.75 2.56
C LEU A 168 11.87 -6.44 1.47
N TRP A 169 11.96 -7.10 0.32
CA TRP A 169 10.94 -6.99 -0.70
C TRP A 169 9.68 -7.75 -0.28
N THR A 170 8.58 -7.05 -0.09
CA THR A 170 7.30 -7.55 0.44
C THR A 170 6.15 -7.22 -0.52
N PRO A 171 6.14 -7.82 -1.72
CA PRO A 171 5.13 -7.53 -2.74
C PRO A 171 3.73 -7.96 -2.31
N GLY A 172 2.73 -7.32 -2.89
CA GLY A 172 1.31 -7.66 -2.74
C GLY A 172 0.42 -6.42 -2.65
N HIS A 173 0.52 -5.63 -1.59
CA HIS A 173 -0.14 -4.33 -1.47
C HIS A 173 0.26 -3.39 -2.62
N SER A 174 1.53 -3.35 -2.92
CA SER A 174 2.12 -2.79 -4.15
C SER A 174 3.17 -3.76 -4.70
N PRO A 175 3.43 -3.81 -6.02
CA PRO A 175 4.39 -4.76 -6.61
C PRO A 175 5.82 -4.62 -6.08
N GLY A 176 6.22 -3.41 -5.74
CA GLY A 176 7.55 -3.10 -5.22
C GLY A 176 7.54 -2.66 -3.76
N HIS A 177 6.50 -2.97 -2.99
CA HIS A 177 6.49 -2.66 -1.56
C HIS A 177 7.71 -3.27 -0.87
N ILE A 178 8.32 -2.51 0.05
CA ILE A 178 9.41 -2.96 0.90
C ILE A 178 9.11 -2.68 2.36
N CYS A 179 9.54 -3.60 3.22
CA CYS A 179 9.76 -3.34 4.64
C CYS A 179 11.24 -3.08 4.88
N LEU A 180 11.56 -2.39 5.98
CA LEU A 180 12.94 -2.24 6.44
C LEU A 180 13.07 -2.89 7.82
N TYR A 181 14.08 -3.73 8.00
CA TYR A 181 14.29 -4.45 9.24
C TYR A 181 15.63 -4.05 9.88
N GLU A 182 15.59 -3.60 11.12
CA GLU A 182 16.76 -3.31 11.96
C GLU A 182 17.02 -4.52 12.88
N PRO A 183 18.06 -5.34 12.61
CA PRO A 183 18.22 -6.64 13.28
C PRO A 183 18.76 -6.54 14.71
N THR A 184 19.44 -5.46 15.08
CA THR A 184 20.07 -5.30 16.41
C THR A 184 19.02 -5.07 17.48
N GLN A 185 18.07 -4.16 17.23
CA GLN A 185 16.96 -3.86 18.14
C GLN A 185 15.71 -4.66 17.80
N LYS A 186 15.71 -5.41 16.68
CA LYS A 186 14.60 -6.21 16.16
C LYS A 186 13.38 -5.34 15.87
N ILE A 187 13.60 -4.26 15.11
CA ILE A 187 12.55 -3.30 14.74
C ILE A 187 12.19 -3.51 13.27
N LEU A 188 10.89 -3.60 12.98
CA LEU A 188 10.34 -3.72 11.62
C LEU A 188 9.60 -2.44 11.26
N PHE A 189 10.07 -1.70 10.26
CA PHE A 189 9.32 -0.66 9.56
C PHE A 189 8.47 -1.35 8.50
N ALA A 190 7.18 -1.47 8.77
CA ALA A 190 6.30 -2.35 8.03
C ALA A 190 5.64 -1.69 6.81
N GLY A 191 5.73 -0.37 6.65
CA GLY A 191 4.95 0.34 5.63
C GLY A 191 3.47 -0.02 5.74
N ASP A 192 2.86 -0.38 4.61
CA ASP A 192 1.49 -0.88 4.52
C ASP A 192 1.41 -2.40 4.39
N HIS A 193 2.46 -3.11 4.77
CA HIS A 193 2.46 -4.57 4.70
C HIS A 193 1.75 -5.21 5.91
N VAL A 194 2.01 -4.72 7.12
CA VAL A 194 1.35 -5.19 8.34
C VAL A 194 0.88 -3.99 9.15
N LEU A 195 -0.43 -3.80 9.25
CA LEU A 195 -1.08 -2.73 10.01
C LEU A 195 -1.78 -3.32 11.25
N PRO A 196 -1.87 -2.58 12.37
CA PRO A 196 -2.31 -3.17 13.65
C PRO A 196 -3.81 -3.49 13.71
N VAL A 197 -4.67 -2.76 13.01
CA VAL A 197 -6.13 -2.95 13.04
C VAL A 197 -6.68 -3.24 11.67
N ILE A 198 -6.53 -2.29 10.71
CA ILE A 198 -7.05 -2.50 9.35
C ILE A 198 -6.23 -3.54 8.61
N THR A 199 -6.89 -4.28 7.71
CA THR A 199 -6.20 -5.16 6.77
C THR A 199 -5.76 -4.36 5.56
N PRO A 200 -4.45 -4.39 5.18
CA PRO A 200 -3.98 -3.70 3.99
C PRO A 200 -4.72 -4.14 2.75
N ASN A 201 -5.15 -3.19 1.92
CA ASN A 201 -5.81 -3.52 0.66
C ASN A 201 -4.84 -4.17 -0.33
N VAL A 202 -5.25 -5.28 -0.91
CA VAL A 202 -4.50 -6.00 -1.96
C VAL A 202 -5.33 -6.01 -3.23
N SER A 203 -4.95 -5.17 -4.19
CA SER A 203 -5.72 -4.93 -5.41
C SER A 203 -5.07 -5.55 -6.65
N LEU A 204 -5.86 -6.26 -7.46
CA LEU A 204 -5.48 -6.53 -8.84
C LEU A 204 -5.81 -5.31 -9.69
N GLN A 205 -4.84 -4.81 -10.42
CA GLN A 205 -4.97 -3.66 -11.34
C GLN A 205 -4.48 -4.06 -12.74
N PRO A 206 -4.85 -3.32 -13.81
CA PRO A 206 -4.37 -3.63 -15.17
C PRO A 206 -2.85 -3.74 -15.30
N GLN A 207 -2.11 -3.01 -14.47
CA GLN A 207 -0.65 -2.98 -14.45
C GLN A 207 -0.03 -3.98 -13.46
N SER A 208 -0.84 -4.66 -12.64
CA SER A 208 -0.36 -5.64 -11.66
C SER A 208 0.09 -6.93 -12.33
N LYS A 209 1.01 -7.64 -11.70
CA LYS A 209 1.25 -9.07 -12.00
C LYS A 209 0.05 -9.91 -11.57
N ASN A 210 -0.01 -11.13 -12.07
CA ASN A 210 -1.21 -11.98 -12.06
C ASN A 210 -1.70 -12.44 -10.68
N ASN A 211 -0.95 -12.30 -9.59
CA ASN A 211 -1.35 -12.82 -8.27
C ASN A 211 -0.89 -11.95 -7.09
N PRO A 212 -1.37 -10.71 -6.98
CA PRO A 212 -0.93 -9.84 -5.88
C PRO A 212 -1.30 -10.38 -4.50
N LEU A 213 -2.43 -11.10 -4.37
CA LEU A 213 -2.82 -11.69 -3.08
C LEU A 213 -1.90 -12.86 -2.69
N GLY A 214 -1.52 -13.72 -3.63
CA GLY A 214 -0.56 -14.78 -3.37
C GLY A 214 0.81 -14.22 -3.00
N ASP A 215 1.27 -13.17 -3.70
CA ASP A 215 2.51 -12.46 -3.38
C ASP A 215 2.44 -11.86 -1.96
N PHE A 216 1.33 -11.23 -1.59
CA PHE A 216 1.10 -10.65 -0.27
C PHE A 216 1.16 -11.69 0.85
N LEU A 217 0.43 -12.80 0.70
CA LEU A 217 0.40 -13.87 1.70
C LEU A 217 1.77 -14.55 1.86
N ASN A 218 2.53 -14.72 0.77
CA ASN A 218 3.89 -15.22 0.81
C ASN A 218 4.83 -14.23 1.53
N SER A 219 4.68 -12.94 1.29
CA SER A 219 5.44 -11.88 1.96
C SER A 219 5.14 -11.85 3.45
N LEU A 220 3.85 -11.94 3.84
CA LEU A 220 3.44 -12.05 5.24
C LEU A 220 4.10 -13.25 5.94
N ASN A 221 4.08 -14.42 5.28
CA ASN A 221 4.72 -15.60 5.83
C ASN A 221 6.25 -15.44 5.97
N THR A 222 6.89 -14.68 5.09
CA THR A 222 8.32 -14.38 5.15
C THR A 222 8.63 -13.47 6.34
N VAL A 223 7.91 -12.36 6.51
CA VAL A 223 8.15 -11.42 7.64
C VAL A 223 7.77 -12.04 8.98
N LYS A 224 6.80 -12.96 9.02
CA LYS A 224 6.41 -13.70 10.22
C LYS A 224 7.58 -14.47 10.85
N GLN A 225 8.57 -14.87 10.06
CA GLN A 225 9.74 -15.63 10.53
C GLN A 225 10.79 -14.74 11.22
N LEU A 226 10.64 -13.42 11.15
CA LEU A 226 11.57 -12.50 11.80
C LEU A 226 11.35 -12.45 13.31
N GLU A 227 12.44 -12.27 14.04
CA GLU A 227 12.36 -11.90 15.45
C GLU A 227 12.15 -10.38 15.55
N VAL A 228 10.92 -9.96 15.88
CA VAL A 228 10.55 -8.54 15.94
C VAL A 228 10.06 -8.20 17.35
N ASN A 229 10.66 -7.16 17.94
CA ASN A 229 10.25 -6.60 19.23
C ASN A 229 9.25 -5.46 19.07
N LEU A 230 9.36 -4.69 17.98
CA LEU A 230 8.54 -3.51 17.72
C LEU A 230 8.25 -3.37 16.23
N ILE A 231 6.98 -3.21 15.89
CA ILE A 231 6.52 -2.96 14.53
C ILE A 231 6.13 -1.50 14.41
N LEU A 232 6.66 -0.85 13.37
CA LEU A 232 6.48 0.54 13.01
C LEU A 232 5.69 0.62 11.70
N PRO A 233 4.35 0.59 11.75
CA PRO A 233 3.48 0.64 10.57
C PRO A 233 3.31 2.06 10.05
N ALA A 234 2.98 2.21 8.77
CA ALA A 234 2.73 3.53 8.21
C ALA A 234 1.39 4.15 8.62
N HIS A 235 0.46 3.36 9.11
CA HIS A 235 -0.82 3.83 9.63
C HIS A 235 -1.11 3.28 11.03
N GLU A 236 -1.98 3.98 11.75
CA GLU A 236 -2.46 3.61 13.09
C GLU A 236 -1.34 3.63 14.16
N HIS A 237 -1.38 2.72 15.12
CA HIS A 237 -0.46 2.70 16.26
C HIS A 237 0.65 1.66 16.11
N LEU A 238 1.71 1.84 16.86
CA LEU A 238 2.80 0.87 16.98
C LEU A 238 2.34 -0.37 17.76
N PHE A 239 2.91 -1.53 17.46
CA PHE A 239 2.56 -2.77 18.15
C PHE A 239 3.74 -3.75 18.20
N THR A 240 3.59 -4.89 18.90
CA THR A 240 4.70 -5.81 19.19
C THR A 240 4.45 -7.25 18.78
N ASP A 241 3.21 -7.69 18.63
CA ASP A 241 2.88 -9.08 18.29
C ASP A 241 2.69 -9.24 16.77
N LEU A 242 3.82 -9.36 16.05
CA LEU A 242 3.84 -9.57 14.61
C LEU A 242 3.16 -10.89 14.20
N GLN A 243 3.40 -11.95 14.96
CA GLN A 243 2.97 -13.29 14.57
C GLN A 243 1.46 -13.42 14.64
N THR A 244 0.85 -13.01 15.75
CA THR A 244 -0.61 -12.98 15.89
C THR A 244 -1.24 -12.10 14.81
N ARG A 245 -0.69 -10.89 14.56
CA ARG A 245 -1.26 -9.99 13.57
C ARG A 245 -1.20 -10.54 12.14
N VAL A 246 -0.10 -11.20 11.76
CA VAL A 246 0.00 -11.87 10.46
C VAL A 246 -1.01 -13.00 10.33
N ASP A 247 -1.27 -13.76 11.40
CA ASP A 247 -2.30 -14.81 11.39
C ASP A 247 -3.71 -14.23 11.23
N GLU A 248 -4.02 -13.13 11.88
CA GLU A 248 -5.31 -12.42 11.74
C GLU A 248 -5.54 -11.92 10.31
N ILE A 249 -4.53 -11.28 9.69
CA ILE A 249 -4.60 -10.81 8.31
C ILE A 249 -4.78 -12.00 7.34
N THR A 250 -4.03 -13.08 7.56
CA THR A 250 -4.14 -14.29 6.75
C THR A 250 -5.55 -14.91 6.86
N TRP A 251 -6.08 -14.98 8.09
CA TRP A 251 -7.42 -15.47 8.34
C TRP A 251 -8.50 -14.59 7.67
N HIS A 252 -8.36 -13.25 7.73
CA HIS A 252 -9.23 -12.31 7.03
C HIS A 252 -9.34 -12.65 5.54
N HIS A 253 -8.22 -12.85 4.85
CA HIS A 253 -8.22 -13.21 3.43
C HIS A 253 -8.81 -14.61 3.17
N GLN A 254 -8.66 -15.55 4.10
CA GLN A 254 -9.32 -16.85 4.01
C GLN A 254 -10.85 -16.72 4.13
N GLN A 255 -11.36 -15.91 5.07
CA GLN A 255 -12.79 -15.64 5.21
C GLN A 255 -13.34 -14.94 3.96
N ARG A 256 -12.63 -13.95 3.42
CA ARG A 256 -12.99 -13.28 2.17
C ARG A 256 -13.10 -14.27 1.00
N ASN A 257 -12.19 -15.23 0.90
CA ASN A 257 -12.28 -16.29 -0.10
C ASN A 257 -13.56 -17.13 0.06
N LEU A 258 -13.98 -17.45 1.29
CA LEU A 258 -15.20 -18.19 1.55
C LEU A 258 -16.45 -17.39 1.16
N GLU A 259 -16.50 -16.10 1.48
CA GLU A 259 -17.60 -15.21 1.08
C GLU A 259 -17.73 -15.14 -0.44
N ILE A 260 -16.64 -14.98 -1.16
CA ILE A 260 -16.61 -14.95 -2.64
C ILE A 260 -17.09 -16.29 -3.22
N LEU A 261 -16.64 -17.42 -2.68
CA LEU A 261 -17.09 -18.74 -3.13
C LEU A 261 -18.57 -18.95 -2.89
N GLU A 262 -19.11 -18.55 -1.74
CA GLU A 262 -20.55 -18.66 -1.48
C GLU A 262 -21.35 -17.78 -2.46
N ALA A 263 -20.86 -16.57 -2.80
CA ALA A 263 -21.51 -15.69 -3.78
C ALA A 263 -21.60 -16.29 -5.19
N ILE A 264 -20.68 -17.18 -5.58
CA ILE A 264 -20.66 -17.84 -6.91
C ILE A 264 -21.07 -19.32 -6.88
N LYS A 265 -21.62 -19.79 -5.76
CA LYS A 265 -21.97 -21.20 -5.58
C LYS A 265 -23.12 -21.66 -6.48
N ALA A 266 -24.15 -20.84 -6.60
CA ALA A 266 -25.39 -21.18 -7.34
C ALA A 266 -25.33 -20.71 -8.80
N GLU A 267 -24.57 -19.67 -9.13
CA GLU A 267 -24.59 -19.07 -10.46
C GLU A 267 -23.25 -18.39 -10.79
N THR A 268 -23.01 -18.18 -12.07
CA THR A 268 -21.83 -17.46 -12.56
C THR A 268 -22.02 -15.96 -12.39
N LYS A 269 -21.02 -15.27 -11.85
CA LYS A 269 -21.06 -13.82 -11.62
C LYS A 269 -19.81 -13.11 -12.10
N THR A 270 -19.94 -11.81 -12.39
CA THR A 270 -18.80 -10.91 -12.62
C THR A 270 -18.17 -10.51 -11.29
N ALA A 271 -16.93 -10.02 -11.32
CA ALA A 271 -16.29 -9.51 -10.11
C ALA A 271 -17.09 -8.36 -9.46
N TYR A 272 -17.69 -7.48 -10.27
CA TYR A 272 -18.57 -6.42 -9.78
C TYR A 272 -19.78 -6.99 -9.04
N GLN A 273 -20.50 -7.94 -9.60
CA GLN A 273 -21.65 -8.56 -8.92
C GLN A 273 -21.25 -9.21 -7.60
N ILE A 274 -20.12 -9.94 -7.58
CA ILE A 274 -19.58 -10.53 -6.35
C ILE A 274 -19.31 -9.45 -5.31
N SER A 275 -18.62 -8.37 -5.69
CA SER A 275 -18.28 -7.29 -4.76
C SER A 275 -19.50 -6.58 -4.16
N THR A 276 -20.66 -6.63 -4.82
CA THR A 276 -21.91 -6.06 -4.29
C THR A 276 -22.62 -6.95 -3.28
N GLU A 277 -22.26 -8.23 -3.19
CA GLU A 277 -22.92 -9.22 -2.32
C GLU A 277 -22.12 -9.53 -1.04
N ILE A 278 -20.84 -9.16 -0.97
CA ILE A 278 -20.00 -9.38 0.20
C ILE A 278 -19.95 -8.14 1.10
N THR A 279 -19.59 -8.37 2.36
CA THR A 279 -19.50 -7.28 3.36
C THR A 279 -18.08 -6.71 3.40
N TRP A 280 -17.97 -5.39 3.40
CA TRP A 280 -16.70 -4.65 3.42
C TRP A 280 -16.41 -4.10 4.80
N MET A 281 -15.14 -3.84 5.13
CA MET A 281 -14.69 -3.23 6.40
C MET A 281 -15.28 -3.93 7.64
N PRO A 282 -15.12 -5.25 7.80
CA PRO A 282 -15.71 -5.99 8.93
C PRO A 282 -15.20 -5.48 10.28
N GLU A 283 -13.98 -4.94 10.35
CA GLU A 283 -13.37 -4.32 11.52
C GLU A 283 -14.12 -3.07 12.02
N PHE A 284 -14.93 -2.45 11.15
CA PHE A 284 -15.80 -1.31 11.48
C PHE A 284 -17.29 -1.68 11.53
N GLY A 285 -17.61 -2.95 11.74
CA GLY A 285 -18.99 -3.44 11.87
C GLY A 285 -19.65 -3.82 10.54
N GLY A 286 -18.92 -3.76 9.43
CA GLY A 286 -19.39 -4.17 8.11
C GLY A 286 -20.17 -3.07 7.37
N VAL A 287 -19.75 -2.80 6.14
CA VAL A 287 -20.35 -1.82 5.24
C VAL A 287 -20.78 -2.52 3.95
N ARG A 288 -22.00 -2.21 3.46
CA ARG A 288 -22.47 -2.74 2.16
C ARG A 288 -21.78 -1.98 1.03
N PHE A 289 -21.55 -2.63 -0.09
CA PHE A 289 -20.89 -2.05 -1.26
C PHE A 289 -21.51 -0.70 -1.70
N GLN A 290 -22.85 -0.60 -1.73
CA GLN A 290 -23.55 0.61 -2.15
C GLN A 290 -23.28 1.83 -1.24
N ASP A 291 -22.97 1.58 0.02
CA ASP A 291 -22.73 2.60 1.04
C ASP A 291 -21.24 3.04 1.08
N LEU A 292 -20.37 2.37 0.33
CA LEU A 292 -18.96 2.74 0.21
C LEU A 292 -18.78 4.04 -0.58
N ALA A 293 -17.76 4.82 -0.23
CA ALA A 293 -17.33 5.95 -1.03
C ALA A 293 -16.86 5.50 -2.44
N PRO A 294 -16.91 6.36 -3.46
CA PRO A 294 -16.55 5.99 -4.84
C PRO A 294 -15.15 5.38 -4.99
N TRP A 295 -14.19 5.86 -4.21
CA TRP A 295 -12.83 5.32 -4.18
C TRP A 295 -12.81 3.90 -3.60
N ASP A 296 -13.51 3.69 -2.49
CA ASP A 296 -13.56 2.40 -1.79
C ASP A 296 -14.29 1.33 -2.62
N LYS A 297 -15.32 1.71 -3.39
CA LYS A 297 -15.95 0.81 -4.38
C LYS A 297 -14.97 0.27 -5.40
N ARG A 298 -14.08 1.15 -5.91
CA ARG A 298 -13.04 0.74 -6.84
C ARG A 298 -12.06 -0.23 -6.19
N MET A 299 -11.63 0.05 -4.96
CA MET A 299 -10.73 -0.83 -4.20
C MET A 299 -11.39 -2.17 -3.93
N ALA A 300 -12.66 -2.19 -3.53
CA ALA A 300 -13.45 -3.38 -3.29
C ALA A 300 -13.52 -4.31 -4.52
N ILE A 301 -13.80 -3.77 -5.72
CA ILE A 301 -13.81 -4.55 -6.96
C ILE A 301 -12.41 -5.09 -7.27
N SER A 302 -11.38 -4.27 -7.11
CA SER A 302 -9.99 -4.65 -7.41
C SER A 302 -9.45 -5.70 -6.43
N GLU A 303 -9.88 -5.65 -5.17
CA GLU A 303 -9.59 -6.68 -4.15
C GLU A 303 -10.33 -7.99 -4.46
N THR A 304 -11.63 -7.92 -4.80
CA THR A 304 -12.39 -9.10 -5.27
C THR A 304 -11.67 -9.80 -6.43
N LEU A 305 -11.14 -9.02 -7.37
CA LEU A 305 -10.38 -9.56 -8.50
C LEU A 305 -9.05 -10.21 -8.07
N ALA A 306 -8.35 -9.65 -7.07
CA ALA A 306 -7.14 -10.26 -6.54
C ALA A 306 -7.43 -11.62 -5.90
N HIS A 307 -8.52 -11.74 -5.14
CA HIS A 307 -8.99 -13.00 -4.57
C HIS A 307 -9.39 -14.02 -5.64
N LEU A 308 -10.16 -13.58 -6.65
CA LEU A 308 -10.58 -14.45 -7.75
C LEU A 308 -9.39 -14.99 -8.56
N GLU A 309 -8.37 -14.16 -8.82
CA GLU A 309 -7.17 -14.63 -9.52
C GLU A 309 -6.33 -15.59 -8.67
N ALA A 310 -6.17 -15.35 -7.37
CA ALA A 310 -5.52 -16.28 -6.47
C ALA A 310 -6.24 -17.64 -6.45
N MET A 311 -7.56 -17.64 -6.26
CA MET A 311 -8.37 -18.87 -6.26
C MET A 311 -8.39 -19.56 -7.63
N ARG A 312 -8.28 -18.82 -8.74
CA ARG A 312 -8.17 -19.39 -10.08
C ARG A 312 -6.83 -20.14 -10.26
N ILE A 313 -5.73 -19.57 -9.76
CA ILE A 313 -4.42 -20.23 -9.76
C ILE A 313 -4.46 -21.52 -8.91
N ASP A 314 -5.16 -21.47 -7.78
CA ASP A 314 -5.39 -22.63 -6.91
C ASP A 314 -6.47 -23.61 -7.45
N ARG A 315 -6.98 -23.39 -8.67
CA ARG A 315 -8.00 -24.23 -9.33
C ARG A 315 -9.30 -24.37 -8.54
N ARG A 316 -9.67 -23.36 -7.76
CA ARG A 316 -10.95 -23.31 -7.01
C ARG A 316 -12.03 -22.54 -7.77
N VAL A 317 -11.63 -21.70 -8.72
CA VAL A 317 -12.49 -20.80 -9.50
C VAL A 317 -12.09 -20.86 -10.97
N ASP A 318 -13.07 -21.02 -11.85
CA ASP A 318 -12.94 -20.89 -13.29
C ASP A 318 -13.28 -19.47 -13.74
N LYS A 319 -12.56 -18.97 -14.75
CA LYS A 319 -12.72 -17.65 -15.36
C LYS A 319 -12.96 -17.80 -16.86
N PHE A 320 -14.02 -17.20 -17.36
CA PHE A 320 -14.36 -17.27 -18.79
C PHE A 320 -15.06 -16.00 -19.29
N PRO A 321 -14.84 -15.61 -20.56
CA PRO A 321 -15.53 -14.48 -21.15
C PRO A 321 -16.91 -14.88 -21.71
N ARG A 322 -17.91 -13.98 -21.57
CA ARG A 322 -19.20 -14.03 -22.25
C ARG A 322 -19.54 -12.61 -22.73
N ASN A 323 -19.71 -12.43 -24.04
CA ASN A 323 -19.98 -11.10 -24.64
C ASN A 323 -18.99 -10.00 -24.19
N SER A 324 -17.69 -10.31 -24.19
CA SER A 324 -16.58 -9.43 -23.74
C SER A 324 -16.57 -9.09 -22.24
N ILE A 325 -17.49 -9.64 -21.44
CA ILE A 325 -17.51 -9.54 -19.99
C ILE A 325 -16.95 -10.81 -19.37
N ILE A 326 -16.18 -10.68 -18.30
CA ILE A 326 -15.55 -11.80 -17.57
C ILE A 326 -16.47 -12.26 -16.46
N TYR A 327 -16.70 -13.57 -16.42
CA TYR A 327 -17.48 -14.25 -15.41
C TYR A 327 -16.63 -15.28 -14.67
N TYR A 328 -17.05 -15.58 -13.46
CA TYR A 328 -16.41 -16.53 -12.56
C TYR A 328 -17.45 -17.55 -12.05
N GLN A 329 -17.00 -18.77 -11.81
CA GLN A 329 -17.77 -19.85 -11.17
C GLN A 329 -16.85 -20.72 -10.33
N GLN A 330 -17.40 -21.49 -9.40
CA GLN A 330 -16.61 -22.51 -8.71
C GLN A 330 -16.19 -23.61 -9.69
N THR A 331 -14.95 -24.05 -9.58
CA THR A 331 -14.45 -25.24 -10.30
C THR A 331 -15.19 -26.47 -9.77
N ARG A 332 -15.68 -27.32 -10.67
CA ARG A 332 -16.41 -28.56 -10.34
C ARG A 332 -15.48 -29.68 -9.90
#